data_7bf9b77be9603c073f0d741883845570
#
_entry.id   7bf9b77be9603c073f0d741883845570
#
_cell.length_a   1.000
_cell.length_b   1.000
_cell.length_c   1.000
_cell.angle_alpha   90.00
_cell.angle_beta   90.00
_cell.angle_gamma   90.00
#
_symmetry.space_group_name_H-M   'P 1'
#
loop_
_entity.id
_entity.type
_entity.pdbx_description
1 polymer ?
#
loop_
_entity_poly.entity_id
_entity_poly.type
_entity_poly.pdbx_seq_one_letter_code
_entity_poly.pdbx_strand_id
1 'polypeptide(L)'
;TAKYEKDEYKAFCNMFKQYMPSFAISLVSDGFNIWNAVSRLWTSDEPPAEGEMSMKEMIEARTKAGQLNLLRPDSGEAIETLPQLLTLLKEGGLDIWDNSQTSYKAFQKQQFRVLQGDGVALDTVGDMCASIVANGFCVNTVHFGSGGGLLQKVNRDSLSVAFKCCEMRTINGQGVQKRNSVKKRPIAGGKDS
;
A
#
# COMPACT_ATOMS: atom_id res chain seq x y z
N THR A 1 -9.80 -7.57 -5.62
CA THR A 1 -10.99 -7.60 -4.72
C THR A 1 -12.30 -7.85 -5.46
N ALA A 2 -12.52 -7.28 -6.66
CA ALA A 2 -13.76 -7.51 -7.44
C ALA A 2 -14.02 -9.00 -7.71
N LYS A 3 -13.00 -9.78 -8.05
CA LYS A 3 -13.06 -11.23 -8.28
C LYS A 3 -13.47 -12.02 -7.02
N TYR A 4 -13.25 -11.46 -5.83
CA TYR A 4 -13.50 -12.09 -4.53
C TYR A 4 -14.71 -11.49 -3.83
N GLU A 5 -15.70 -11.01 -4.58
CA GLU A 5 -16.95 -10.45 -4.04
C GLU A 5 -16.75 -9.37 -2.97
N LYS A 6 -15.68 -8.57 -3.14
CA LYS A 6 -15.21 -7.54 -2.20
C LYS A 6 -14.55 -8.06 -0.91
N ASP A 7 -14.30 -9.35 -0.80
CA ASP A 7 -13.50 -9.91 0.29
C ASP A 7 -12.01 -9.61 0.04
N GLU A 8 -11.54 -8.54 0.65
CA GLU A 8 -10.17 -8.05 0.49
C GLU A 8 -9.16 -9.00 1.13
N TYR A 9 -9.51 -9.63 2.25
CA TYR A 9 -8.65 -10.59 2.92
C TYR A 9 -8.36 -11.81 2.05
N LYS A 10 -9.41 -12.41 1.48
CA LYS A 10 -9.24 -13.53 0.53
C LYS A 10 -8.42 -13.13 -0.69
N ALA A 11 -8.60 -11.92 -1.19
CA ALA A 11 -7.81 -11.42 -2.30
C ALA A 11 -6.32 -11.33 -1.94
N PHE A 12 -5.98 -10.80 -0.77
CA PHE A 12 -4.60 -10.72 -0.28
C PHE A 12 -3.99 -12.10 -0.09
N CYS A 13 -4.68 -13.00 0.62
CA CYS A 13 -4.22 -14.36 0.84
C CYS A 13 -4.00 -15.11 -0.48
N ASN A 14 -4.89 -14.94 -1.47
CA ASN A 14 -4.71 -15.57 -2.77
C ASN A 14 -3.50 -15.03 -3.52
N MET A 15 -3.21 -13.71 -3.44
CA MET A 15 -1.99 -13.14 -4.02
C MET A 15 -0.74 -13.74 -3.37
N PHE A 16 -0.73 -13.85 -2.04
CA PHE A 16 0.38 -14.49 -1.34
C PHE A 16 0.55 -15.95 -1.75
N LYS A 17 -0.50 -16.75 -1.80
CA LYS A 17 -0.44 -18.15 -2.25
C LYS A 17 0.10 -18.27 -3.67
N GLN A 18 -0.44 -17.48 -4.59
CA GLN A 18 -0.07 -17.54 -6.01
C GLN A 18 1.39 -17.14 -6.25
N TYR A 19 1.89 -16.17 -5.50
CA TYR A 19 3.23 -15.61 -5.67
C TYR A 19 4.18 -15.92 -4.52
N MET A 20 3.89 -16.97 -3.73
CA MET A 20 4.69 -17.35 -2.56
C MET A 20 6.20 -17.43 -2.85
N PRO A 21 6.69 -17.99 -3.98
CA PRO A 21 8.12 -18.07 -4.28
C PRO A 21 8.73 -16.79 -4.86
N SER A 22 7.93 -15.75 -5.12
CA SER A 22 8.43 -14.51 -5.71
C SER A 22 9.35 -13.76 -4.75
N PHE A 23 10.36 -13.07 -5.27
CA PHE A 23 11.27 -12.26 -4.45
C PHE A 23 10.54 -11.20 -3.63
N ALA A 24 9.54 -10.55 -4.19
CA ALA A 24 8.73 -9.54 -3.50
C ALA A 24 7.25 -9.66 -3.86
N ILE A 25 6.38 -9.41 -2.88
CA ILE A 25 4.96 -9.19 -3.06
C ILE A 25 4.65 -7.79 -2.56
N SER A 26 4.00 -6.97 -3.38
CA SER A 26 3.53 -5.63 -3.02
C SER A 26 2.03 -5.53 -3.25
N LEU A 27 1.28 -5.19 -2.20
CA LEU A 27 -0.18 -5.04 -2.29
C LEU A 27 -0.61 -3.62 -1.94
N VAL A 28 -1.36 -3.00 -2.86
CA VAL A 28 -2.09 -1.76 -2.59
C VAL A 28 -3.15 -2.07 -1.53
N SER A 29 -3.10 -1.36 -0.42
CA SER A 29 -3.82 -1.73 0.81
C SER A 29 -4.92 -0.75 1.20
N ASP A 30 -5.15 0.28 0.41
CA ASP A 30 -6.19 1.30 0.60
C ASP A 30 -7.35 1.19 -0.41
N GLY A 31 -7.55 0.00 -0.96
CA GLY A 31 -8.66 -0.26 -1.88
C GLY A 31 -10.04 0.01 -1.29
N PHE A 32 -10.20 -0.18 0.02
CA PHE A 32 -11.38 0.15 0.79
C PHE A 32 -11.06 1.06 1.97
N ASN A 33 -10.33 0.55 2.96
CA ASN A 33 -9.96 1.26 4.17
C ASN A 33 -8.59 0.79 4.64
N ILE A 34 -7.59 1.66 4.54
CA ILE A 34 -6.20 1.36 4.88
C ILE A 34 -6.06 0.92 6.35
N TRP A 35 -6.74 1.57 7.26
CA TRP A 35 -6.65 1.28 8.69
C TRP A 35 -7.15 -0.13 9.02
N ASN A 36 -8.27 -0.53 8.37
CA ASN A 36 -8.80 -1.88 8.50
C ASN A 36 -7.86 -2.91 7.84
N ALA A 37 -7.32 -2.59 6.66
CA ALA A 37 -6.36 -3.48 6.01
C ALA A 37 -5.13 -3.72 6.88
N VAL A 38 -4.57 -2.67 7.49
CA VAL A 38 -3.39 -2.76 8.34
C VAL A 38 -3.68 -3.51 9.65
N SER A 39 -4.74 -3.11 10.37
CA SER A 39 -5.01 -3.66 11.71
C SER A 39 -5.67 -5.05 11.71
N ARG A 40 -6.21 -5.50 10.58
CA ARG A 40 -6.96 -6.76 10.51
C ARG A 40 -6.51 -7.71 9.43
N LEU A 41 -6.12 -7.22 8.24
CA LEU A 41 -5.78 -8.11 7.14
C LEU A 41 -4.30 -8.49 7.15
N TRP A 42 -3.40 -7.50 7.22
CA TRP A 42 -1.96 -7.74 7.27
C TRP A 42 -1.50 -8.41 8.57
N THR A 43 -2.22 -8.19 9.65
CA THR A 43 -1.90 -8.70 10.99
C THR A 43 -2.78 -9.87 11.43
N SER A 44 -3.53 -10.47 10.50
CA SER A 44 -4.44 -11.57 10.80
C SER A 44 -3.71 -12.87 11.14
N ASP A 45 -4.09 -13.46 12.26
CA ASP A 45 -3.74 -14.83 12.67
C ASP A 45 -4.79 -15.85 12.20
N GLU A 46 -5.93 -15.39 11.67
CA GLU A 46 -6.99 -16.26 11.18
C GLU A 46 -6.72 -16.72 9.75
N PRO A 47 -6.77 -18.02 9.45
CA PRO A 47 -6.65 -18.50 8.08
C PRO A 47 -7.89 -18.13 7.25
N PRO A 48 -7.76 -17.88 5.94
CA PRO A 48 -8.89 -17.54 5.08
C PRO A 48 -9.84 -18.71 4.82
N ALA A 49 -9.39 -19.95 5.08
CA ALA A 49 -10.16 -21.17 5.06
C ALA A 49 -9.47 -22.25 5.92
N GLU A 50 -10.22 -23.28 6.31
CA GLU A 50 -9.69 -24.40 7.09
C GLU A 50 -8.50 -25.08 6.40
N GLY A 51 -7.42 -25.28 7.13
CA GLY A 51 -6.18 -25.88 6.64
C GLY A 51 -5.29 -24.96 5.81
N GLU A 52 -5.64 -23.69 5.68
CA GLU A 52 -4.82 -22.68 5.01
C GLU A 52 -3.98 -21.86 5.99
N MET A 53 -2.93 -21.25 5.48
CA MET A 53 -2.09 -20.34 6.29
C MET A 53 -2.78 -18.99 6.46
N SER A 54 -2.67 -18.42 7.67
CA SER A 54 -3.02 -17.02 7.93
C SER A 54 -2.08 -16.05 7.21
N MET A 55 -2.43 -14.78 7.19
CA MET A 55 -1.56 -13.75 6.59
C MET A 55 -0.22 -13.67 7.33
N LYS A 56 -0.21 -13.68 8.65
CA LYS A 56 1.03 -13.67 9.43
C LYS A 56 1.91 -14.88 9.16
N GLU A 57 1.35 -16.08 9.11
CA GLU A 57 2.10 -17.30 8.79
C GLU A 57 2.73 -17.22 7.39
N MET A 58 2.00 -16.70 6.40
CA MET A 58 2.55 -16.50 5.06
C MET A 58 3.68 -15.46 5.05
N ILE A 59 3.51 -14.34 5.75
CA ILE A 59 4.56 -13.31 5.91
C ILE A 59 5.78 -13.89 6.58
N GLU A 60 5.61 -14.64 7.66
CA GLU A 60 6.70 -15.28 8.40
C GLU A 60 7.47 -16.30 7.55
N ALA A 61 6.76 -17.15 6.83
CA ALA A 61 7.36 -18.12 5.91
C ALA A 61 8.20 -17.44 4.82
N ARG A 62 7.67 -16.37 4.23
CA ARG A 62 8.37 -15.58 3.22
C ARG A 62 9.59 -14.83 3.81
N THR A 63 9.43 -14.29 5.02
CA THR A 63 10.53 -13.62 5.74
C THR A 63 11.68 -14.59 6.01
N LYS A 64 11.38 -15.81 6.47
CA LYS A 64 12.39 -16.88 6.64
C LYS A 64 13.09 -17.26 5.34
N ALA A 65 12.39 -17.17 4.21
CA ALA A 65 12.94 -17.38 2.87
C ALA A 65 13.68 -16.17 2.30
N GLY A 66 13.81 -15.07 3.04
CA GLY A 66 14.47 -13.84 2.58
C GLY A 66 13.66 -13.04 1.54
N GLN A 67 12.35 -13.23 1.48
CA GLN A 67 11.46 -12.61 0.48
C GLN A 67 10.73 -11.41 1.05
N LEU A 68 10.63 -10.33 0.27
CA LEU A 68 10.02 -9.07 0.69
C LEU A 68 8.48 -9.14 0.69
N ASN A 69 7.89 -8.53 1.71
CA ASN A 69 6.46 -8.34 1.88
C ASN A 69 6.21 -6.83 2.00
N LEU A 70 5.50 -6.25 1.05
CA LEU A 70 5.36 -4.81 0.91
C LEU A 70 3.88 -4.41 1.00
N LEU A 71 3.55 -3.68 2.06
CA LEU A 71 2.30 -2.95 2.17
C LEU A 71 2.44 -1.63 1.42
N ARG A 72 1.53 -1.32 0.49
CA ARG A 72 1.56 -0.08 -0.28
C ARG A 72 0.31 0.77 0.03
N PRO A 73 0.44 1.88 0.75
CA PRO A 73 -0.55 2.94 0.75
C PRO A 73 -0.46 3.71 -0.58
N ASP A 74 -1.59 4.08 -1.14
CA ASP A 74 -1.67 4.80 -2.43
C ASP A 74 -2.46 6.12 -2.32
N SER A 75 -2.88 6.50 -1.08
CA SER A 75 -3.65 7.70 -0.77
C SER A 75 -3.35 8.24 0.62
N GLY A 76 -3.70 9.49 0.86
CA GLY A 76 -3.52 10.20 2.13
C GLY A 76 -2.21 10.98 2.21
N GLU A 77 -2.08 11.78 3.29
CA GLU A 77 -0.86 12.55 3.56
C GLU A 77 0.22 11.64 4.16
N ALA A 78 1.26 11.35 3.41
CA ALA A 78 2.29 10.37 3.79
C ALA A 78 2.98 10.73 5.11
N ILE A 79 3.21 12.02 5.39
CA ILE A 79 3.87 12.51 6.63
C ILE A 79 3.10 12.07 7.88
N GLU A 80 1.76 12.08 7.81
CA GLU A 80 0.88 11.70 8.91
C GLU A 80 0.57 10.20 8.90
N THR A 81 0.38 9.66 7.71
CA THR A 81 -0.10 8.28 7.51
C THR A 81 0.98 7.24 7.83
N LEU A 82 2.23 7.46 7.39
CA LEU A 82 3.30 6.47 7.55
C LEU A 82 3.57 6.09 9.01
N PRO A 83 3.75 7.04 9.97
CA PRO A 83 3.97 6.66 11.36
C PRO A 83 2.81 5.88 11.98
N GLN A 84 1.57 6.25 11.63
CA GLN A 84 0.38 5.55 12.12
C GLN A 84 0.31 4.13 11.59
N LEU A 85 0.61 3.90 10.30
CA LEU A 85 0.68 2.57 9.71
C LEU A 85 1.74 1.72 10.40
N LEU A 86 2.94 2.26 10.62
CA LEU A 86 4.03 1.56 11.28
C LEU A 86 3.66 1.17 12.73
N THR A 87 2.97 2.06 13.44
CA THR A 87 2.45 1.79 14.79
C THR A 87 1.50 0.61 14.79
N LEU A 88 0.47 0.64 13.93
CA LEU A 88 -0.53 -0.44 13.85
C LEU A 88 0.08 -1.78 13.42
N LEU A 89 1.03 -1.76 12.49
CA LEU A 89 1.73 -2.98 12.06
C LEU A 89 2.55 -3.59 13.21
N LYS A 90 3.25 -2.74 13.99
CA LYS A 90 4.02 -3.17 15.15
C LYS A 90 3.12 -3.71 16.27
N GLU A 91 2.03 -3.01 16.58
CA GLU A 91 1.01 -3.47 17.55
C GLU A 91 0.36 -4.78 17.12
N GLY A 92 0.17 -4.98 15.82
CA GLY A 92 -0.31 -6.22 15.22
C GLY A 92 0.72 -7.37 15.22
N GLY A 93 1.92 -7.15 15.76
CA GLY A 93 2.95 -8.19 15.91
C GLY A 93 3.85 -8.40 14.71
N LEU A 94 3.86 -7.50 13.72
CA LEU A 94 4.83 -7.55 12.63
C LEU A 94 6.17 -6.94 13.05
N ASP A 95 7.27 -7.45 12.46
CA ASP A 95 8.63 -6.97 12.74
C ASP A 95 8.88 -5.59 12.11
N ILE A 96 8.45 -4.54 12.81
CA ILE A 96 8.63 -3.14 12.44
C ILE A 96 9.72 -2.53 13.33
N TRP A 97 10.76 -1.99 12.72
CA TRP A 97 11.92 -1.50 13.42
C TRP A 97 11.74 -0.09 13.96
N ASP A 98 12.18 0.07 15.18
CA ASP A 98 12.36 1.36 15.83
C ASP A 98 13.78 1.92 15.59
N ASN A 99 14.00 3.16 16.08
CA ASN A 99 15.26 3.89 15.93
C ASN A 99 16.45 3.24 16.67
N SER A 100 16.21 2.27 17.55
CA SER A 100 17.27 1.54 18.26
C SER A 100 17.98 0.52 17.38
N GLN A 101 17.35 0.12 16.27
CA GLN A 101 17.87 -0.86 15.35
C GLN A 101 18.87 -0.24 14.37
N THR A 102 20.14 -0.24 14.76
CA THR A 102 21.23 0.37 13.97
C THR A 102 22.07 -0.64 13.18
N SER A 103 21.85 -1.94 13.39
CA SER A 103 22.66 -2.99 12.77
C SER A 103 22.24 -3.27 11.33
N TYR A 104 23.14 -3.05 10.39
CA TYR A 104 22.94 -3.42 8.98
C TYR A 104 22.61 -4.91 8.79
N LYS A 105 23.21 -5.80 9.58
CA LYS A 105 22.93 -7.24 9.52
C LYS A 105 21.49 -7.57 9.96
N ALA A 106 20.97 -6.84 10.93
CA ALA A 106 19.59 -6.98 11.34
C ALA A 106 18.66 -6.45 10.23
N PHE A 107 18.99 -5.31 9.60
CA PHE A 107 18.26 -4.76 8.47
C PHE A 107 18.06 -5.76 7.32
N GLN A 108 19.07 -6.57 6.99
CA GLN A 108 18.95 -7.60 5.95
C GLN A 108 17.94 -8.70 6.28
N LYS A 109 17.60 -8.89 7.56
CA LYS A 109 16.63 -9.91 8.00
C LYS A 109 15.19 -9.40 8.00
N GLN A 110 14.99 -8.08 8.05
CA GLN A 110 13.65 -7.50 7.99
C GLN A 110 13.11 -7.59 6.55
N GLN A 111 12.08 -8.38 6.37
CA GLN A 111 11.47 -8.62 5.06
C GLN A 111 10.04 -8.06 4.96
N PHE A 112 9.56 -7.33 5.97
CA PHE A 112 8.30 -6.58 5.90
C PHE A 112 8.59 -5.08 5.84
N ARG A 113 7.99 -4.38 4.88
CA ARG A 113 8.18 -2.93 4.69
C ARG A 113 6.91 -2.26 4.17
N VAL A 114 6.84 -0.97 4.40
CA VAL A 114 5.87 -0.10 3.73
C VAL A 114 6.50 0.45 2.45
N LEU A 115 5.78 0.42 1.34
CA LEU A 115 6.20 1.01 0.07
C LEU A 115 5.40 2.28 -0.20
N GLN A 116 5.96 3.45 0.11
CA GLN A 116 5.35 4.73 -0.23
C GLN A 116 5.71 5.11 -1.65
N GLY A 117 4.71 5.18 -2.52
CA GLY A 117 4.89 5.49 -3.95
C GLY A 117 4.19 6.76 -4.41
N ASP A 118 3.28 7.32 -3.59
CA ASP A 118 2.58 8.55 -3.90
C ASP A 118 3.21 9.75 -3.19
N GLY A 119 3.23 10.90 -3.86
CA GLY A 119 3.76 12.15 -3.32
C GLY A 119 5.27 12.16 -3.04
N VAL A 120 6.03 11.15 -3.47
CA VAL A 120 7.49 11.10 -3.24
C VAL A 120 8.22 11.92 -4.30
N ALA A 121 8.84 13.00 -3.84
CA ALA A 121 9.66 13.90 -4.62
C ALA A 121 10.85 14.39 -3.79
N LEU A 122 11.79 15.11 -4.42
CA LEU A 122 12.99 15.59 -3.73
C LEU A 122 12.68 16.54 -2.57
N ASP A 123 11.62 17.32 -2.70
CA ASP A 123 11.15 18.30 -1.72
C ASP A 123 10.26 17.69 -0.62
N THR A 124 9.73 16.48 -0.77
CA THR A 124 8.81 15.84 0.19
C THR A 124 9.43 14.68 0.95
N VAL A 125 10.39 13.97 0.36
CA VAL A 125 10.96 12.76 0.97
C VAL A 125 11.69 13.04 2.29
N GLY A 126 12.31 14.21 2.42
CA GLY A 126 12.97 14.63 3.65
C GLY A 126 12.01 14.74 4.84
N ASP A 127 10.86 15.36 4.62
CA ASP A 127 9.82 15.52 5.64
C ASP A 127 9.18 14.19 6.02
N MET A 128 8.95 13.29 5.05
CA MET A 128 8.51 11.93 5.33
C MET A 128 9.48 11.17 6.23
N CYS A 129 10.79 11.21 5.90
CA CYS A 129 11.83 10.59 6.71
C CYS A 129 11.89 11.20 8.12
N ALA A 130 11.83 12.51 8.23
CA ALA A 130 11.84 13.22 9.52
C ALA A 130 10.63 12.81 10.40
N SER A 131 9.45 12.71 9.80
CA SER A 131 8.24 12.26 10.50
C SER A 131 8.37 10.83 11.01
N ILE A 132 8.88 9.90 10.20
CA ILE A 132 9.12 8.50 10.61
C ILE A 132 10.04 8.45 11.82
N VAL A 133 11.17 9.16 11.77
CA VAL A 133 12.17 9.22 12.85
C VAL A 133 11.61 9.87 14.12
N ALA A 134 10.89 10.98 13.98
CA ALA A 134 10.27 11.69 15.10
C ALA A 134 9.23 10.83 15.85
N ASN A 135 8.60 9.87 15.15
CA ASN A 135 7.68 8.92 15.77
C ASN A 135 8.35 7.62 16.23
N GLY A 136 9.67 7.59 16.31
CA GLY A 136 10.43 6.49 16.91
C GLY A 136 10.71 5.31 15.99
N PHE A 137 10.47 5.42 14.68
CA PHE A 137 10.69 4.34 13.71
C PHE A 137 11.99 4.53 12.91
N CYS A 138 12.53 3.41 12.44
CA CYS A 138 13.65 3.40 11.52
C CYS A 138 13.16 3.69 10.09
N VAL A 139 13.80 4.66 9.40
CA VAL A 139 13.45 5.00 8.00
C VAL A 139 13.53 3.80 7.06
N ASN A 140 14.44 2.86 7.35
CA ASN A 140 14.60 1.66 6.53
C ASN A 140 13.37 0.73 6.50
N THR A 141 12.38 0.94 7.39
CA THR A 141 11.10 0.22 7.34
C THR A 141 10.20 0.69 6.19
N VAL A 142 10.55 1.81 5.57
CA VAL A 142 9.82 2.38 4.43
C VAL A 142 10.71 2.39 3.19
N HIS A 143 10.19 1.85 2.10
CA HIS A 143 10.76 2.03 0.76
C HIS A 143 10.03 3.18 0.06
N PHE A 144 10.78 4.06 -0.55
CA PHE A 144 10.25 5.17 -1.31
C PHE A 144 10.34 4.88 -2.82
N GLY A 145 9.19 4.91 -3.50
CA GLY A 145 9.11 4.85 -4.95
C GLY A 145 8.80 6.22 -5.50
N SER A 146 9.50 6.66 -6.52
CA SER A 146 9.20 7.91 -7.20
C SER A 146 8.98 7.67 -8.68
N GLY A 147 7.93 8.30 -9.22
CA GLY A 147 7.56 8.23 -10.63
C GLY A 147 7.81 9.56 -11.34
N GLY A 148 6.74 10.10 -11.92
CA GLY A 148 6.80 11.34 -12.72
C GLY A 148 7.35 12.57 -12.00
N GLY A 149 7.20 12.66 -10.68
CA GLY A 149 7.73 13.77 -9.87
C GLY A 149 9.24 13.88 -9.87
N LEU A 150 9.96 12.76 -10.05
CA LEU A 150 11.42 12.77 -10.11
C LEU A 150 11.96 13.17 -11.48
N LEU A 151 11.34 12.71 -12.56
CA LEU A 151 11.91 12.80 -13.90
C LEU A 151 11.27 13.89 -14.77
N GLN A 152 9.98 14.16 -14.63
CA GLN A 152 9.24 14.96 -15.63
C GLN A 152 8.47 16.16 -15.06
N LYS A 153 8.20 16.21 -13.76
CA LYS A 153 7.33 17.21 -13.08
C LYS A 153 5.95 17.43 -13.72
N VAL A 154 5.62 16.66 -14.76
CA VAL A 154 4.31 16.68 -15.43
C VAL A 154 3.46 15.61 -14.78
N ASN A 155 2.32 16.00 -14.21
CA ASN A 155 1.40 15.08 -13.55
C ASN A 155 0.02 15.09 -14.24
N ARG A 156 -0.80 14.09 -13.92
CA ARG A 156 -2.14 13.96 -14.47
C ARG A 156 -3.04 15.17 -14.19
N ASP A 157 -2.80 15.86 -13.07
CA ASP A 157 -3.65 16.98 -12.66
C ASP A 157 -3.31 18.25 -13.46
N SER A 158 -2.04 18.49 -13.77
CA SER A 158 -1.62 19.56 -14.68
C SER A 158 -2.11 19.33 -16.11
N LEU A 159 -2.26 18.06 -16.52
CA LEU A 159 -2.81 17.69 -17.82
C LEU A 159 -4.34 17.50 -17.79
N SER A 160 -4.97 17.64 -16.64
CA SER A 160 -6.42 17.41 -16.44
C SER A 160 -6.88 16.00 -16.89
N VAL A 161 -6.02 15.00 -16.78
CA VAL A 161 -6.30 13.61 -17.19
C VAL A 161 -6.58 12.74 -15.96
N ALA A 162 -7.71 12.05 -15.98
CA ALA A 162 -8.04 11.04 -14.97
C ALA A 162 -8.60 9.78 -15.64
N PHE A 163 -8.09 8.62 -15.22
CA PHE A 163 -8.61 7.33 -15.63
C PHE A 163 -9.23 6.64 -14.39
N LYS A 164 -10.52 6.30 -14.53
CA LYS A 164 -11.27 5.62 -13.46
C LYS A 164 -12.13 4.53 -14.04
N CYS A 165 -12.19 3.38 -13.36
CA CYS A 165 -13.15 2.34 -13.72
C CYS A 165 -14.56 2.84 -13.41
N CYS A 166 -15.36 3.04 -14.45
CA CYS A 166 -16.75 3.50 -14.34
C CYS A 166 -17.77 2.38 -14.47
N GLU A 167 -17.40 1.24 -15.04
CA GLU A 167 -18.28 0.08 -15.20
C GLU A 167 -17.48 -1.21 -15.14
N MET A 168 -18.02 -2.22 -14.46
CA MET A 168 -17.56 -3.60 -14.52
C MET A 168 -18.74 -4.47 -14.95
N ARG A 169 -18.51 -5.31 -15.96
CA ARG A 169 -19.48 -6.30 -16.43
C ARG A 169 -19.03 -7.70 -16.05
N THR A 170 -19.91 -8.50 -15.49
CA THR A 170 -19.65 -9.93 -15.33
C THR A 170 -19.90 -10.66 -16.66
N ILE A 171 -19.29 -11.82 -16.85
CA ILE A 171 -19.43 -12.63 -18.04
C ILE A 171 -20.90 -13.04 -18.29
N ASN A 172 -21.75 -13.03 -17.26
CA ASN A 172 -23.17 -13.40 -17.32
C ASN A 172 -24.12 -12.20 -17.52
N GLY A 173 -23.61 -11.03 -17.88
CA GLY A 173 -24.45 -9.86 -18.21
C GLY A 173 -25.08 -9.12 -17.03
N GLN A 174 -24.93 -9.59 -15.80
CA GLN A 174 -25.32 -8.86 -14.60
C GLN A 174 -24.20 -7.94 -14.18
N GLY A 175 -24.27 -6.69 -14.62
CA GLY A 175 -23.29 -5.67 -14.29
C GLY A 175 -23.51 -5.11 -12.89
N VAL A 176 -22.43 -5.03 -12.12
CA VAL A 176 -22.41 -4.17 -10.94
C VAL A 176 -22.06 -2.76 -11.41
N GLN A 177 -23.05 -1.90 -11.59
CA GLN A 177 -22.80 -0.47 -11.88
C GLN A 177 -22.28 0.22 -10.64
N LYS A 178 -21.04 0.65 -10.69
CA LYS A 178 -20.55 1.71 -9.83
C LYS A 178 -20.53 2.99 -10.64
N ARG A 179 -21.63 3.73 -10.65
CA ARG A 179 -21.64 5.11 -11.15
C ARG A 179 -20.89 5.99 -10.16
N ASN A 180 -19.61 6.18 -10.36
CA ASN A 180 -18.97 7.37 -9.85
C ASN A 180 -19.38 8.50 -10.79
N SER A 181 -20.21 9.42 -10.31
CA SER A 181 -20.52 10.63 -11.02
C SER A 181 -19.23 11.39 -11.27
N VAL A 182 -18.77 11.39 -12.52
CA VAL A 182 -17.71 12.28 -12.95
C VAL A 182 -18.27 13.69 -12.81
N LYS A 183 -17.90 14.42 -11.75
CA LYS A 183 -18.13 15.85 -11.69
C LYS A 183 -17.30 16.46 -12.84
N LYS A 184 -17.98 16.79 -13.93
CA LYS A 184 -17.39 17.65 -14.96
C LYS A 184 -17.02 18.96 -14.27
N ARG A 185 -15.73 19.24 -14.11
CA ARG A 185 -15.32 20.61 -13.81
C ARG A 185 -15.73 21.47 -15.01
N PRO A 186 -16.34 22.61 -14.80
CA PRO A 186 -16.53 23.56 -15.88
C PRO A 186 -15.16 23.84 -16.46
N ILE A 187 -15.04 23.74 -17.78
CA ILE A 187 -13.88 24.27 -18.49
C ILE A 187 -13.87 25.77 -18.15
N ALA A 188 -12.83 26.22 -17.44
CA ALA A 188 -12.66 27.65 -17.19
C ALA A 188 -12.62 28.33 -18.54
N GLY A 189 -13.63 29.12 -18.82
CA GLY A 189 -13.76 29.86 -20.07
C GLY A 189 -12.53 30.73 -20.27
N GLY A 190 -11.88 30.56 -21.40
CA GLY A 190 -10.88 31.52 -21.86
C GLY A 190 -11.50 32.90 -21.81
N LYS A 191 -10.87 33.82 -21.12
CA LYS A 191 -11.17 35.25 -21.30
C LYS A 191 -10.54 35.63 -22.64
N ASP A 192 -11.41 35.84 -23.61
CA ASP A 192 -11.03 36.59 -24.79
C ASP A 192 -10.69 38.00 -24.34
N SER A 193 -9.51 38.46 -24.69
CA SER A 193 -9.13 39.85 -24.84
C SER A 193 -8.01 39.98 -25.82
#